data_9abfc81ce936521b20d003f436b21728
#
_entry.id   9abfc81ce936521b20d003f436b21728
#
_cell.length_a   1.000
_cell.length_b   1.000
_cell.length_c   1.000
_cell.angle_alpha   90.00
_cell.angle_beta   90.00
_cell.angle_gamma   90.00
#
_symmetry.space_group_name_H-M   'P 1'
#
loop_
_entity.id
_entity.type
_entity.pdbx_description
1 polymer ?
#
loop_
_entity_poly.entity_id
_entity_poly.type
_entity_poly.pdbx_seq_one_letter_code
_entity_poly.pdbx_strand_id
1 'polypeptide(L)'
;MTEIRHFSTAFLRDPLHVAALFPSFPPLCRQAIAPLPGTGDPVVLDLGAGTGSVTDEIQKRLQGRGRHIAVEMDEDMAEVLQRRHPEVEVLCTDAHTAVEKLLAEGVRADLSVSGLPWLATAPKDRSIFPLLARLAAPGGAVTQLAHAWIRFFPTAKQVQRNLEATFEEVVVSRTVWLNAPPAVVYVARRPRTV
;
A
#
# COMPACT_ATOMS: atom_id res chain seq x y z
N MET A 1 10.00 -18.98 20.46
CA MET A 1 9.42 -20.21 19.85
C MET A 1 7.90 -20.31 20.02
N THR A 2 7.30 -19.68 21.01
CA THR A 2 5.84 -19.76 21.30
C THR A 2 4.99 -18.93 20.31
N GLU A 3 5.49 -17.79 19.86
CA GLU A 3 4.77 -16.92 18.92
C GLU A 3 4.58 -17.53 17.52
N ILE A 4 5.57 -18.27 17.01
CA ILE A 4 5.47 -18.94 15.70
C ILE A 4 4.38 -20.04 15.68
N ARG A 5 4.13 -20.70 16.80
CA ARG A 5 3.09 -21.75 16.91
C ARG A 5 1.68 -21.17 16.96
N HIS A 6 1.46 -20.04 17.61
CA HIS A 6 0.16 -19.34 17.59
C HIS A 6 -0.14 -18.77 16.20
N PHE A 7 0.89 -18.34 15.50
CA PHE A 7 0.81 -17.80 14.15
C PHE A 7 0.38 -18.87 13.12
N SER A 8 0.97 -20.05 13.17
CA SER A 8 0.64 -21.15 12.24
C SER A 8 -0.80 -21.67 12.41
N THR A 9 -1.35 -21.65 13.62
CA THR A 9 -2.74 -22.04 13.87
C THR A 9 -3.75 -20.97 13.44
N ALA A 10 -3.40 -19.70 13.52
CA ALA A 10 -4.21 -18.59 13.00
C ALA A 10 -4.23 -18.59 11.46
N PHE A 11 -3.09 -18.87 10.81
CA PHE A 11 -2.99 -18.99 9.35
C PHE A 11 -3.87 -20.09 8.77
N LEU A 12 -3.98 -21.24 9.47
CA LEU A 12 -4.84 -22.34 9.04
C LEU A 12 -6.34 -22.06 9.22
N ARG A 13 -6.71 -21.13 10.13
CA ARG A 13 -8.11 -20.75 10.39
C ARG A 13 -8.61 -19.61 9.51
N ASP A 14 -7.75 -18.66 9.18
CA ASP A 14 -8.09 -17.52 8.30
C ASP A 14 -6.84 -17.01 7.55
N PRO A 15 -6.46 -17.72 6.46
CA PRO A 15 -5.25 -17.39 5.72
C PRO A 15 -5.28 -16.00 5.07
N LEU A 16 -6.46 -15.40 4.89
CA LEU A 16 -6.63 -14.10 4.25
C LEU A 16 -6.38 -12.94 5.23
N HIS A 17 -6.85 -13.07 6.48
CA HIS A 17 -6.56 -12.07 7.52
C HIS A 17 -5.10 -12.17 7.99
N VAL A 18 -4.57 -13.38 8.10
CA VAL A 18 -3.19 -13.58 8.57
C VAL A 18 -2.16 -13.18 7.51
N ALA A 19 -2.47 -13.33 6.21
CA ALA A 19 -1.60 -12.83 5.15
C ALA A 19 -1.45 -11.28 5.15
N ALA A 20 -2.45 -10.57 5.67
CA ALA A 20 -2.38 -9.11 5.87
C ALA A 20 -1.53 -8.71 7.09
N LEU A 21 -1.29 -9.64 8.02
CA LEU A 21 -0.51 -9.41 9.25
C LEU A 21 0.99 -9.70 9.10
N PHE A 22 1.44 -10.29 7.98
CA PHE A 22 2.87 -10.50 7.75
C PHE A 22 3.55 -9.22 7.31
N PRO A 23 4.58 -8.76 8.05
CA PRO A 23 5.37 -7.64 7.60
C PRO A 23 6.00 -7.97 6.24
N SER A 24 5.88 -7.05 5.30
CA SER A 24 6.53 -7.19 4.00
C SER A 24 8.04 -7.12 4.16
N PHE A 25 8.76 -8.02 3.51
CA PHE A 25 10.21 -8.00 3.58
C PHE A 25 10.81 -6.83 2.78
N PRO A 26 11.98 -6.30 3.17
CA PRO A 26 12.59 -5.13 2.54
C PRO A 26 12.70 -5.18 1.01
N PRO A 27 12.96 -6.33 0.35
CA PRO A 27 12.97 -6.39 -1.11
C PRO A 27 11.62 -6.05 -1.76
N LEU A 28 10.50 -6.48 -1.14
CA LEU A 28 9.16 -6.15 -1.62
C LEU A 28 8.85 -4.67 -1.39
N CYS A 29 9.15 -4.16 -0.19
CA CYS A 29 8.95 -2.75 0.15
C CYS A 29 9.72 -1.83 -0.80
N ARG A 30 11.01 -2.13 -1.07
CA ARG A 30 11.81 -1.38 -2.05
C ARG A 30 11.23 -1.41 -3.45
N GLN A 31 10.62 -2.52 -3.84
CA GLN A 31 9.95 -2.62 -5.14
C GLN A 31 8.66 -1.80 -5.16
N ALA A 32 7.90 -1.77 -4.07
CA ALA A 32 6.69 -0.96 -3.94
C ALA A 32 6.98 0.55 -4.04
N ILE A 33 8.10 0.99 -3.49
CA ILE A 33 8.51 2.40 -3.51
C ILE A 33 9.40 2.77 -4.71
N ALA A 34 9.62 1.86 -5.67
CA ALA A 34 10.48 2.13 -6.82
C ALA A 34 10.09 3.41 -7.62
N PRO A 35 8.78 3.75 -7.76
CA PRO A 35 8.37 4.98 -8.43
C PRO A 35 8.63 6.27 -7.66
N LEU A 36 8.99 6.21 -6.37
CA LEU A 36 9.22 7.39 -5.54
C LEU A 36 10.32 8.28 -6.12
N PRO A 37 10.07 9.59 -6.35
CA PRO A 37 11.08 10.52 -6.85
C PRO A 37 12.34 10.54 -5.99
N GLY A 38 13.50 10.56 -6.66
CA GLY A 38 14.81 10.62 -6.00
C GLY A 38 15.21 12.01 -5.54
N THR A 39 14.48 13.04 -5.98
CA THR A 39 14.78 14.47 -5.72
C THR A 39 13.50 15.23 -5.39
N GLY A 40 13.64 16.47 -4.93
CA GLY A 40 12.51 17.30 -4.53
C GLY A 40 11.92 16.91 -3.18
N ASP A 41 10.74 17.42 -2.89
CA ASP A 41 9.99 17.20 -1.66
C ASP A 41 8.70 16.40 -1.94
N PRO A 42 8.80 15.11 -2.25
CA PRO A 42 7.64 14.31 -2.66
C PRO A 42 6.65 14.10 -1.51
N VAL A 43 5.38 14.04 -1.86
CA VAL A 43 4.30 13.62 -0.97
C VAL A 43 4.04 12.13 -1.17
N VAL A 44 4.18 11.36 -0.10
CA VAL A 44 3.99 9.89 -0.12
C VAL A 44 2.84 9.51 0.79
N LEU A 45 1.93 8.69 0.27
CA LEU A 45 0.84 8.09 1.01
C LEU A 45 1.09 6.58 1.15
N ASP A 46 1.10 6.08 2.39
CA ASP A 46 1.27 4.66 2.73
C ASP A 46 -0.03 4.14 3.35
N LEU A 47 -0.82 3.35 2.59
CA LEU A 47 -2.13 2.85 2.98
C LEU A 47 -2.05 1.42 3.51
N GLY A 48 -2.55 1.20 4.72
CA GLY A 48 -2.42 -0.05 5.44
C GLY A 48 -0.97 -0.25 5.88
N ALA A 49 -0.40 0.76 6.52
CA ALA A 49 1.00 0.81 6.88
C ALA A 49 1.40 -0.26 7.90
N GLY A 50 0.44 -0.76 8.69
CA GLY A 50 0.68 -1.75 9.73
C GLY A 50 1.71 -1.24 10.75
N THR A 51 2.67 -2.08 11.07
CA THR A 51 3.77 -1.70 11.96
C THR A 51 4.94 -0.98 11.27
N GLY A 52 4.81 -0.63 9.96
CA GLY A 52 5.72 0.27 9.28
C GLY A 52 6.80 -0.37 8.41
N SER A 53 6.60 -1.59 7.87
CA SER A 53 7.61 -2.22 7.00
C SER A 53 7.86 -1.43 5.70
N VAL A 54 6.81 -0.90 5.08
CA VAL A 54 6.91 -0.03 3.89
C VAL A 54 7.40 1.35 4.32
N THR A 55 6.87 1.86 5.42
CA THR A 55 7.26 3.14 6.04
C THR A 55 8.77 3.21 6.27
N ASP A 56 9.41 2.14 6.78
CA ASP A 56 10.87 2.06 6.95
C ASP A 56 11.64 2.34 5.64
N GLU A 57 11.21 1.74 4.53
CA GLU A 57 11.88 1.92 3.24
C GLU A 57 11.55 3.28 2.61
N ILE A 58 10.34 3.83 2.84
CA ILE A 58 9.99 5.20 2.43
C ILE A 58 10.90 6.20 3.15
N GLN A 59 11.02 6.11 4.48
CA GLN A 59 11.84 7.03 5.27
C GLN A 59 13.32 6.96 4.89
N LYS A 60 13.87 5.76 4.66
CA LYS A 60 15.24 5.59 4.14
C LYS A 60 15.43 6.29 2.78
N ARG A 61 14.41 6.30 1.94
CA ARG A 61 14.48 6.94 0.62
C ARG A 61 14.27 8.44 0.68
N LEU A 62 13.37 8.91 1.53
CA LEU A 62 13.09 10.34 1.71
C LEU A 62 14.26 11.08 2.36
N GLN A 63 14.91 10.48 3.35
CA GLN A 63 16.01 11.12 4.09
C GLN A 63 15.63 12.50 4.63
N GLY A 64 14.42 12.62 5.20
CA GLY A 64 13.89 13.86 5.75
C GLY A 64 13.27 14.83 4.72
N ARG A 65 13.18 14.44 3.44
CA ARG A 65 12.54 15.25 2.40
C ARG A 65 11.04 14.99 2.29
N GLY A 66 10.30 16.00 1.88
CA GLY A 66 8.89 15.87 1.52
C GLY A 66 7.97 15.58 2.71
N ARG A 67 6.80 15.02 2.40
CA ARG A 67 5.75 14.70 3.36
C ARG A 67 5.40 13.22 3.27
N HIS A 68 5.41 12.51 4.39
CA HIS A 68 4.99 11.12 4.48
C HIS A 68 3.74 11.00 5.35
N ILE A 69 2.66 10.51 4.77
CA ILE A 69 1.38 10.25 5.41
C ILE A 69 1.16 8.74 5.42
N ALA A 70 1.00 8.16 6.59
CA ALA A 70 0.70 6.74 6.76
C ALA A 70 -0.71 6.57 7.33
N VAL A 71 -1.48 5.65 6.75
CA VAL A 71 -2.86 5.36 7.16
C VAL A 71 -2.93 3.94 7.68
N GLU A 72 -3.38 3.79 8.92
CA GLU A 72 -3.60 2.51 9.55
C GLU A 72 -4.88 2.58 10.40
N MET A 73 -5.76 1.59 10.25
CA MET A 73 -7.05 1.60 10.95
C MET A 73 -7.00 0.93 12.32
N ASP A 74 -6.02 0.08 12.56
CA ASP A 74 -5.80 -0.56 13.84
C ASP A 74 -5.05 0.40 14.78
N GLU A 75 -5.67 0.74 15.92
CA GLU A 75 -5.15 1.73 16.87
C GLU A 75 -3.81 1.30 17.46
N ASP A 76 -3.65 0.01 17.81
CA ASP A 76 -2.42 -0.51 18.40
C ASP A 76 -1.26 -0.46 17.39
N MET A 77 -1.53 -0.81 16.13
CA MET A 77 -0.54 -0.71 15.06
C MET A 77 -0.18 0.74 14.73
N ALA A 78 -1.18 1.63 14.66
CA ALA A 78 -0.97 3.06 14.43
C ALA A 78 -0.12 3.70 15.55
N GLU A 79 -0.36 3.32 16.81
CA GLU A 79 0.46 3.80 17.93
C GLU A 79 1.90 3.29 17.86
N VAL A 80 2.10 2.01 17.52
CA VAL A 80 3.44 1.44 17.31
C VAL A 80 4.15 2.16 16.16
N LEU A 81 3.45 2.41 15.07
CA LEU A 81 3.97 3.13 13.89
C LEU A 81 4.40 4.55 14.27
N GLN A 82 3.54 5.31 14.96
CA GLN A 82 3.84 6.68 15.39
C GLN A 82 5.03 6.76 16.33
N ARG A 83 5.18 5.79 17.24
CA ARG A 83 6.34 5.72 18.14
C ARG A 83 7.64 5.41 17.38
N ARG A 84 7.59 4.57 16.35
CA ARG A 84 8.76 4.21 15.54
C ARG A 84 9.18 5.30 14.57
N HIS A 85 8.22 6.07 14.09
CA HIS A 85 8.38 7.09 13.06
C HIS A 85 7.70 8.40 13.49
N PRO A 86 8.25 9.13 14.46
CA PRO A 86 7.65 10.38 14.95
C PRO A 86 7.58 11.47 13.88
N GLU A 87 8.38 11.36 12.81
CA GLU A 87 8.40 12.26 11.65
C GLU A 87 7.31 11.98 10.63
N VAL A 88 6.59 10.85 10.74
CA VAL A 88 5.52 10.46 9.84
C VAL A 88 4.18 10.94 10.36
N GLU A 89 3.35 11.49 9.47
CA GLU A 89 1.97 11.83 9.78
C GLU A 89 1.11 10.56 9.77
N VAL A 90 0.80 10.02 10.94
CA VAL A 90 -0.01 8.81 11.07
C VAL A 90 -1.48 9.19 11.22
N LEU A 91 -2.31 8.69 10.32
CA LEU A 91 -3.78 8.83 10.36
C LEU A 91 -4.39 7.49 10.80
N CYS A 92 -4.89 7.44 12.04
CA CYS A 92 -5.61 6.28 12.56
C CYS A 92 -7.07 6.32 12.08
N THR A 93 -7.32 5.79 10.88
CA THR A 93 -8.64 5.75 10.24
C THR A 93 -8.64 4.79 9.06
N ASP A 94 -9.82 4.53 8.46
CA ASP A 94 -9.90 3.76 7.24
C ASP A 94 -9.36 4.52 6.02
N ALA A 95 -8.93 3.77 5.01
CA ALA A 95 -8.25 4.33 3.85
C ALA A 95 -9.13 5.27 2.99
N HIS A 96 -10.44 5.01 2.88
CA HIS A 96 -11.34 5.86 2.09
C HIS A 96 -11.52 7.22 2.77
N THR A 97 -11.84 7.22 4.06
CA THR A 97 -11.95 8.44 4.87
C THR A 97 -10.67 9.27 4.83
N ALA A 98 -9.50 8.61 4.96
CA ALA A 98 -8.22 9.30 4.88
C ALA A 98 -8.02 9.98 3.52
N VAL A 99 -8.23 9.24 2.42
CA VAL A 99 -8.02 9.78 1.07
C VAL A 99 -9.01 10.89 0.73
N GLU A 100 -10.28 10.76 1.14
CA GLU A 100 -11.28 11.83 0.95
C GLU A 100 -10.89 13.10 1.70
N LYS A 101 -10.43 12.98 2.94
CA LYS A 101 -9.91 14.11 3.73
C LYS A 101 -8.73 14.78 3.01
N LEU A 102 -7.73 14.01 2.58
CA LEU A 102 -6.56 14.55 1.89
C LEU A 102 -6.92 15.23 0.56
N LEU A 103 -7.91 14.70 -0.18
CA LEU A 103 -8.45 15.34 -1.37
C LEU A 103 -9.12 16.67 -1.06
N ALA A 104 -9.90 16.75 0.02
CA ALA A 104 -10.54 17.97 0.47
C ALA A 104 -9.52 19.05 0.89
N GLU A 105 -8.38 18.62 1.44
CA GLU A 105 -7.24 19.48 1.78
C GLU A 105 -6.40 19.90 0.56
N GLY A 106 -6.73 19.40 -0.64
CA GLY A 106 -6.01 19.72 -1.87
C GLY A 106 -4.66 19.00 -2.00
N VAL A 107 -4.42 17.95 -1.21
CA VAL A 107 -3.18 17.17 -1.28
C VAL A 107 -3.05 16.49 -2.63
N ARG A 108 -1.82 16.42 -3.14
CA ARG A 108 -1.44 15.64 -4.32
C ARG A 108 -0.25 14.75 -3.97
N ALA A 109 -0.38 13.45 -4.21
CA ALA A 109 0.62 12.44 -3.88
C ALA A 109 1.48 12.07 -5.09
N ASP A 110 2.78 12.14 -4.93
CA ASP A 110 3.75 11.65 -5.92
C ASP A 110 3.79 10.12 -5.96
N LEU A 111 3.56 9.50 -4.81
CA LEU A 111 3.43 8.06 -4.70
C LEU A 111 2.36 7.70 -3.65
N SER A 112 1.41 6.84 -4.04
CA SER A 112 0.54 6.15 -3.09
C SER A 112 0.89 4.66 -3.09
N VAL A 113 1.33 4.14 -1.96
CA VAL A 113 1.58 2.70 -1.76
C VAL A 113 0.37 2.10 -1.05
N SER A 114 -0.18 1.01 -1.58
CA SER A 114 -1.29 0.31 -0.96
C SER A 114 -0.86 -1.09 -0.51
N GLY A 115 -0.81 -1.28 0.80
CA GLY A 115 -0.72 -2.56 1.48
C GLY A 115 -2.08 -3.17 1.81
N LEU A 116 -3.18 -2.54 1.37
CA LEU A 116 -4.53 -2.97 1.69
C LEU A 116 -4.84 -4.38 1.18
N PRO A 117 -5.58 -5.19 1.95
CA PRO A 117 -5.98 -6.53 1.53
C PRO A 117 -6.79 -6.50 0.23
N TRP A 118 -6.51 -7.46 -0.66
CA TRP A 118 -7.19 -7.57 -1.96
C TRP A 118 -8.70 -7.68 -1.84
N LEU A 119 -9.19 -8.37 -0.81
CA LEU A 119 -10.63 -8.49 -0.55
C LEU A 119 -11.29 -7.13 -0.26
N ALA A 120 -10.56 -6.20 0.34
CA ALA A 120 -11.04 -4.85 0.60
C ALA A 120 -11.08 -3.98 -0.66
N THR A 121 -10.17 -4.22 -1.62
CA THR A 121 -10.02 -3.41 -2.84
C THR A 121 -10.68 -4.03 -4.08
N ALA A 122 -11.09 -5.31 -4.02
CA ALA A 122 -11.67 -6.03 -5.14
C ALA A 122 -13.10 -5.59 -5.51
N PRO A 123 -14.05 -5.33 -4.59
CA PRO A 123 -15.37 -4.86 -4.94
C PRO A 123 -15.30 -3.56 -5.74
N LYS A 124 -15.96 -3.53 -6.91
CA LYS A 124 -15.89 -2.37 -7.83
C LYS A 124 -16.45 -1.09 -7.19
N ASP A 125 -17.51 -1.21 -6.42
CA ASP A 125 -18.20 -0.13 -5.70
C ASP A 125 -17.41 0.39 -4.48
N ARG A 126 -16.43 -0.37 -4.01
CA ARG A 126 -15.56 -0.01 -2.88
C ARG A 126 -14.09 0.10 -3.28
N SER A 127 -13.81 0.16 -4.57
CA SER A 127 -12.43 0.31 -5.05
C SER A 127 -11.89 1.68 -4.67
N ILE A 128 -10.75 1.69 -3.98
CA ILE A 128 -10.06 2.93 -3.59
C ILE A 128 -9.32 3.59 -4.77
N PHE A 129 -9.07 2.86 -5.85
CA PHE A 129 -8.23 3.34 -6.95
C PHE A 129 -8.72 4.61 -7.63
N PRO A 130 -10.04 4.84 -7.83
CA PRO A 130 -10.54 6.11 -8.36
C PRO A 130 -10.19 7.32 -7.46
N LEU A 131 -10.22 7.14 -6.14
CA LEU A 131 -9.81 8.18 -5.21
C LEU A 131 -8.30 8.43 -5.27
N LEU A 132 -7.50 7.36 -5.33
CA LEU A 132 -6.05 7.46 -5.48
C LEU A 132 -5.64 8.09 -6.82
N ALA A 133 -6.39 7.84 -7.88
CA ALA A 133 -6.17 8.50 -9.17
C ALA A 133 -6.38 10.02 -9.10
N ARG A 134 -7.44 10.44 -8.37
CA ARG A 134 -7.69 11.88 -8.12
C ARG A 134 -6.65 12.51 -7.20
N LEU A 135 -6.10 11.73 -6.27
CA LEU A 135 -5.05 12.20 -5.36
C LEU A 135 -3.68 12.30 -6.02
N ALA A 136 -3.44 11.55 -7.10
CA ALA A 136 -2.14 11.52 -7.75
C ALA A 136 -1.70 12.90 -8.26
N ALA A 137 -0.46 13.26 -7.98
CA ALA A 137 0.22 14.41 -8.57
C ALA A 137 0.47 14.16 -10.06
N PRO A 138 0.71 15.21 -10.88
CA PRO A 138 1.16 15.04 -12.25
C PRO A 138 2.44 14.19 -12.29
N GLY A 139 2.39 13.04 -13.00
CA GLY A 139 3.49 12.05 -13.03
C GLY A 139 3.56 11.11 -11.83
N GLY A 140 2.67 11.28 -10.87
CA GLY A 140 2.57 10.40 -9.70
C GLY A 140 2.18 8.96 -10.04
N ALA A 141 2.42 8.06 -9.09
CA ALA A 141 2.16 6.63 -9.23
C ALA A 141 1.36 6.06 -8.06
N VAL A 142 0.62 5.01 -8.34
CA VAL A 142 -0.02 4.17 -7.33
C VAL A 142 0.61 2.78 -7.41
N THR A 143 0.99 2.22 -6.26
CA THR A 143 1.45 0.85 -6.18
C THR A 143 0.56 0.03 -5.27
N GLN A 144 0.29 -1.23 -5.64
CA GLN A 144 -0.49 -2.18 -4.86
C GLN A 144 0.31 -3.44 -4.62
N LEU A 145 0.54 -3.78 -3.37
CA LEU A 145 1.19 -5.03 -2.99
C LEU A 145 0.21 -6.20 -3.12
N ALA A 146 0.72 -7.35 -3.57
CA ALA A 146 -0.08 -8.56 -3.72
C ALA A 146 0.77 -9.82 -3.58
N HIS A 147 0.22 -10.84 -2.92
CA HIS A 147 0.85 -12.15 -2.94
C HIS A 147 0.77 -12.78 -4.33
N ALA A 148 1.86 -13.39 -4.80
CA ALA A 148 1.98 -13.92 -6.17
C ALA A 148 0.94 -15.01 -6.47
N TRP A 149 0.58 -15.84 -5.48
CA TRP A 149 -0.41 -16.91 -5.64
C TRP A 149 -1.86 -16.40 -5.79
N ILE A 150 -2.18 -15.20 -5.26
CA ILE A 150 -3.52 -14.59 -5.40
C ILE A 150 -3.87 -14.34 -6.88
N ARG A 151 -2.89 -14.16 -7.76
CA ARG A 151 -3.10 -13.91 -9.21
C ARG A 151 -3.96 -14.97 -9.91
N PHE A 152 -4.06 -16.16 -9.34
CA PHE A 152 -4.89 -17.24 -9.89
C PHE A 152 -6.36 -17.15 -9.46
N PHE A 153 -6.72 -16.26 -8.54
CA PHE A 153 -8.09 -16.10 -8.05
C PHE A 153 -8.86 -15.03 -8.83
N PRO A 154 -10.20 -15.19 -8.97
CA PRO A 154 -11.06 -14.22 -9.65
C PRO A 154 -10.97 -12.79 -9.04
N THR A 155 -10.79 -12.69 -7.71
CA THR A 155 -10.64 -11.43 -6.99
C THR A 155 -9.41 -10.64 -7.45
N ALA A 156 -8.29 -11.31 -7.72
CA ALA A 156 -7.09 -10.67 -8.25
C ALA A 156 -7.32 -10.06 -9.63
N LYS A 157 -8.02 -10.80 -10.50
CA LYS A 157 -8.41 -10.29 -11.82
C LYS A 157 -9.34 -9.07 -11.70
N GLN A 158 -10.16 -9.02 -10.65
CA GLN A 158 -11.03 -7.87 -10.43
C GLN A 158 -10.22 -6.64 -10.00
N VAL A 159 -9.25 -6.79 -9.08
CA VAL A 159 -8.37 -5.68 -8.67
C VAL A 159 -7.55 -5.17 -9.86
N GLN A 160 -7.01 -6.08 -10.68
CA GLN A 160 -6.31 -5.68 -11.90
C GLN A 160 -7.23 -4.91 -12.85
N ARG A 161 -8.45 -5.37 -13.09
CA ARG A 161 -9.46 -4.65 -13.91
C ARG A 161 -9.80 -3.28 -13.33
N ASN A 162 -9.91 -3.15 -12.00
CA ASN A 162 -10.16 -1.88 -11.35
C ASN A 162 -9.00 -0.89 -11.58
N LEU A 163 -7.76 -1.37 -11.50
CA LEU A 163 -6.57 -0.57 -11.82
C LEU A 163 -6.57 -0.16 -13.30
N GLU A 164 -6.77 -1.09 -14.23
CA GLU A 164 -6.80 -0.85 -15.68
C GLU A 164 -7.95 0.07 -16.12
N ALA A 165 -9.08 0.01 -15.41
CA ALA A 165 -10.20 0.93 -15.64
C ALA A 165 -9.88 2.37 -15.18
N THR A 166 -8.99 2.52 -14.20
CA THR A 166 -8.68 3.80 -13.55
C THR A 166 -7.42 4.45 -14.11
N PHE A 167 -6.44 3.66 -14.54
CA PHE A 167 -5.15 4.13 -15.04
C PHE A 167 -4.89 3.66 -16.47
N GLU A 168 -4.13 4.45 -17.25
CA GLU A 168 -3.75 4.09 -18.62
C GLU A 168 -2.61 3.05 -18.64
N GLU A 169 -1.71 3.13 -17.66
CA GLU A 169 -0.54 2.27 -17.53
C GLU A 169 -0.63 1.46 -16.26
N VAL A 170 -0.71 0.14 -16.40
CA VAL A 170 -0.68 -0.81 -15.26
C VAL A 170 0.33 -1.91 -15.60
N VAL A 171 1.38 -2.01 -14.82
CA VAL A 171 2.41 -3.03 -14.96
C VAL A 171 2.55 -3.86 -13.69
N VAL A 172 2.89 -5.13 -13.85
CA VAL A 172 3.15 -6.03 -12.73
C VAL A 172 4.64 -6.27 -12.65
N SER A 173 5.17 -6.10 -11.46
CA SER A 173 6.58 -6.34 -11.19
C SER A 173 7.00 -7.80 -11.34
N ARG A 174 8.30 -8.06 -11.34
CA ARG A 174 8.82 -9.42 -11.12
C ARG A 174 8.43 -9.91 -9.73
N THR A 175 8.23 -11.22 -9.60
CA THR A 175 7.95 -11.84 -8.30
C THR A 175 9.13 -11.69 -7.35
N VAL A 176 8.86 -11.19 -6.16
CA VAL A 176 9.82 -11.14 -5.05
C VAL A 176 9.72 -12.45 -4.28
N TRP A 177 10.64 -13.37 -4.58
CA TRP A 177 10.69 -14.69 -3.96
C TRP A 177 11.19 -14.66 -2.50
N LEU A 178 11.96 -13.62 -2.15
CA LEU A 178 12.45 -13.40 -0.77
C LEU A 178 11.36 -12.87 0.17
N ASN A 179 10.14 -12.63 -0.32
CA ASN A 179 8.98 -12.36 0.53
C ASN A 179 8.27 -13.69 0.86
N ALA A 180 7.78 -13.84 2.07
CA ALA A 180 7.07 -15.04 2.50
C ALA A 180 5.61 -14.69 2.90
N PRO A 181 4.60 -15.09 2.11
CA PRO A 181 4.69 -15.78 0.79
C PRO A 181 5.25 -14.87 -0.32
N PRO A 182 5.75 -15.45 -1.46
CA PRO A 182 6.19 -14.67 -2.61
C PRO A 182 5.15 -13.65 -3.06
N ALA A 183 5.61 -12.45 -3.43
CA ALA A 183 4.72 -11.33 -3.73
C ALA A 183 5.14 -10.58 -4.99
N VAL A 184 4.22 -9.77 -5.51
CA VAL A 184 4.40 -8.86 -6.64
C VAL A 184 3.88 -7.48 -6.28
N VAL A 185 4.26 -6.48 -7.05
CA VAL A 185 3.74 -5.12 -6.97
C VAL A 185 3.09 -4.77 -8.29
N TYR A 186 1.86 -4.30 -8.23
CA TYR A 186 1.23 -3.60 -9.36
C TYR A 186 1.63 -2.15 -9.29
N VAL A 187 2.06 -1.59 -10.41
CA VAL A 187 2.39 -0.16 -10.54
C VAL A 187 1.44 0.44 -11.56
N ALA A 188 0.68 1.44 -11.13
CA ALA A 188 -0.30 2.14 -11.96
C ALA A 188 0.07 3.61 -12.08
N ARG A 189 -0.03 4.15 -13.29
CA ARG A 189 0.31 5.52 -13.64
C ARG A 189 -0.67 6.10 -14.64
N ARG A 190 -0.60 7.41 -14.84
CA ARG A 190 -1.40 8.12 -15.82
C ARG A 190 -2.90 7.89 -15.54
N PRO A 191 -3.44 8.53 -14.48
CA PRO A 191 -4.87 8.47 -14.21
C PRO A 191 -5.67 8.83 -15.46
N ARG A 192 -6.70 8.03 -15.76
CA ARG A 192 -7.64 8.38 -16.83
C ARG A 192 -8.43 9.60 -16.41
N THR A 193 -8.53 10.58 -17.28
CA THR A 193 -9.48 11.69 -17.12
C THR A 193 -10.91 11.12 -17.19
N VAL A 194 -11.65 11.28 -16.10
CA VAL A 194 -13.10 10.99 -16.06
C VAL A 194 -13.84 12.26 -16.40
#